data_e5753c1b0bb299d964d9fa8a0b964a48
#
_entry.id   e5753c1b0bb299d964d9fa8a0b964a48
#
_cell.length_a   1.000
_cell.length_b   1.000
_cell.length_c   1.000
_cell.angle_alpha   90.00
_cell.angle_beta   90.00
_cell.angle_gamma   90.00
#
_symmetry.space_group_name_H-M   'P 1'
#
loop_
_entity.id
_entity.type
_entity.pdbx_description
1 polymer ?
#
loop_
_entity_poly.entity_id
_entity_poly.type
_entity_poly.pdbx_seq_one_letter_code
_entity_poly.pdbx_strand_id
1 'polypeptide(L)'
;MKKLRIAQQQISRQNNFGVDLMAKIKSMFYCQECGYSSPKWMGRCPGCGKWNTMVEEIKEEVPVSKAKALVDIDKKISSIKKLGEIKSGEKERYNTDISELNRVLGGGLVKGSLTLISGAPGIGKSTLLLQAANNICKNYGKVLYISGEESEEQIKIRGDRLGVKAEELYIVSETNLDVVEAYIDELEPKFVIIDSIQTIYRESISSAPGSVSQVKECSNTLMRIAKGKNIPLFIVAHVTKQGELAGPRVLEHMVDTVLSFEGERTEDFRILRTMKNRFGTTSEIGVFEMSEDGLKPIYDPSRMFLEDTTFGQEGSIVIGIMEGTRPILVEIQSLVSETKSPMPRRTAIGVDNSRMSLILAVLEKKIKVYFYSSDVYLNAVGGLDIKGTTGDLGIALSLFSSNRGKISKLEKLIVVGEVGLTGEIRPVSNCDRIINEAEKMGFMHAVVPYRNIDKLKDSKLKIIGVNTLKEAIGKIF
;
A
#
# COMPACT_ATOMS: atom_id res chain seq x y z
N MET A 1 66.53 -38.18 -32.42
CA MET A 1 65.17 -38.75 -32.55
C MET A 1 64.43 -39.08 -31.17
N LYS A 2 65.12 -39.21 -30.03
CA LYS A 2 64.46 -39.44 -28.72
C LYS A 2 63.82 -38.20 -28.09
N LYS A 3 64.28 -36.96 -28.36
CA LYS A 3 63.75 -35.71 -27.80
C LYS A 3 62.46 -35.26 -28.47
N LEU A 4 62.18 -35.66 -29.70
CA LEU A 4 60.90 -35.34 -30.42
C LEU A 4 59.72 -36.22 -29.98
N ARG A 5 59.95 -37.44 -29.49
CA ARG A 5 58.90 -38.33 -28.97
C ARG A 5 58.43 -37.95 -27.59
N ILE A 6 59.22 -37.28 -26.75
CA ILE A 6 58.88 -36.83 -25.43
C ILE A 6 58.01 -35.55 -25.54
N ALA A 7 58.27 -34.65 -26.47
CA ALA A 7 57.45 -33.46 -26.72
C ALA A 7 56.08 -33.80 -27.29
N GLN A 8 55.95 -34.83 -28.14
CA GLN A 8 54.67 -35.30 -28.66
C GLN A 8 53.79 -36.02 -27.58
N GLN A 9 54.45 -36.70 -26.62
CA GLN A 9 53.72 -37.31 -25.49
C GLN A 9 53.29 -36.29 -24.43
N GLN A 10 53.91 -35.15 -24.29
CA GLN A 10 53.48 -34.07 -23.40
C GLN A 10 52.32 -33.25 -24.00
N ILE A 11 52.30 -33.05 -25.32
CA ILE A 11 51.25 -32.38 -26.05
C ILE A 11 49.96 -33.23 -26.06
N SER A 12 50.07 -34.57 -26.16
CA SER A 12 48.89 -35.47 -26.09
C SER A 12 48.31 -35.64 -24.66
N ARG A 13 49.08 -35.29 -23.60
CA ARG A 13 48.56 -35.28 -22.21
C ARG A 13 47.92 -33.95 -21.81
N GLN A 14 48.19 -32.84 -22.50
CA GLN A 14 47.51 -31.56 -22.27
C GLN A 14 46.17 -31.41 -22.98
N ASN A 15 45.90 -32.25 -24.01
CA ASN A 15 44.62 -32.22 -24.73
C ASN A 15 43.53 -33.13 -24.15
N ASN A 16 43.78 -33.80 -23.01
CA ASN A 16 42.76 -34.65 -22.35
C ASN A 16 42.17 -34.01 -21.09
N PHE A 17 42.37 -32.70 -20.85
CA PHE A 17 41.72 -31.93 -19.76
C PHE A 17 40.69 -30.91 -20.28
N GLY A 18 40.25 -31.05 -21.53
CA GLY A 18 39.35 -30.11 -22.20
C GLY A 18 38.03 -30.70 -22.65
N VAL A 19 37.42 -31.63 -21.91
CA VAL A 19 36.05 -32.10 -22.20
C VAL A 19 35.41 -32.44 -20.86
N ASP A 20 34.66 -31.57 -20.31
CA ASP A 20 33.40 -31.71 -19.55
C ASP A 20 33.11 -30.48 -18.67
N LEU A 21 33.11 -29.28 -19.24
CA LEU A 21 32.45 -28.12 -18.66
C LEU A 21 31.44 -27.56 -19.65
N MET A 22 30.57 -28.42 -20.18
CA MET A 22 29.30 -27.94 -20.70
C MET A 22 28.38 -27.80 -19.54
N ALA A 23 28.15 -26.55 -19.09
CA ALA A 23 27.07 -26.19 -18.19
C ALA A 23 25.79 -26.82 -18.75
N LYS A 24 25.12 -27.64 -17.97
CA LYS A 24 23.81 -28.20 -18.35
C LYS A 24 22.81 -27.06 -18.43
N ILE A 25 22.59 -26.59 -19.65
CA ILE A 25 21.52 -25.63 -19.94
C ILE A 25 20.19 -26.34 -19.65
N LYS A 26 19.47 -25.88 -18.64
CA LYS A 26 18.12 -26.33 -18.37
C LYS A 26 17.16 -25.19 -18.70
N SER A 27 16.29 -25.41 -19.67
CA SER A 27 15.19 -24.50 -19.92
C SER A 27 14.05 -24.75 -18.90
N MET A 28 13.49 -23.69 -18.38
CA MET A 28 12.34 -23.69 -17.48
C MET A 28 11.29 -22.71 -17.99
N PHE A 29 10.04 -23.03 -17.82
CA PHE A 29 8.92 -22.18 -18.21
C PHE A 29 8.39 -21.46 -16.97
N TYR A 30 8.30 -20.11 -17.04
CA TYR A 30 7.80 -19.26 -15.97
C TYR A 30 6.51 -18.57 -16.37
N CYS A 31 5.51 -18.60 -15.49
CA CYS A 31 4.29 -17.83 -15.66
C CYS A 31 4.57 -16.36 -15.43
N GLN A 32 4.30 -15.50 -16.41
CA GLN A 32 4.53 -14.05 -16.32
C GLN A 32 3.53 -13.33 -15.39
N GLU A 33 2.50 -14.02 -14.93
CA GLU A 33 1.51 -13.47 -14.01
C GLU A 33 1.75 -13.81 -12.53
N CYS A 34 2.09 -15.07 -12.22
CA CYS A 34 2.20 -15.53 -10.84
C CYS A 34 3.58 -16.10 -10.48
N GLY A 35 4.53 -16.16 -11.42
CA GLY A 35 5.87 -16.71 -11.20
C GLY A 35 5.94 -18.23 -10.99
N TYR A 36 4.86 -18.97 -11.26
CA TYR A 36 4.88 -20.44 -11.24
C TYR A 36 5.88 -20.96 -12.27
N SER A 37 6.72 -21.92 -11.87
CA SER A 37 7.74 -22.50 -12.74
C SER A 37 7.49 -23.97 -13.03
N SER A 38 7.76 -24.40 -14.27
CA SER A 38 7.63 -25.78 -14.71
C SER A 38 8.75 -26.14 -15.69
N PRO A 39 9.25 -27.38 -15.68
CA PRO A 39 10.20 -27.86 -16.70
C PRO A 39 9.55 -28.09 -18.06
N LYS A 40 8.22 -27.97 -18.17
CA LYS A 40 7.47 -28.16 -19.42
C LYS A 40 6.53 -26.98 -19.63
N TRP A 41 6.36 -26.57 -20.88
CA TRP A 41 5.36 -25.57 -21.25
C TRP A 41 3.94 -26.12 -21.01
N MET A 42 3.08 -25.26 -20.48
CA MET A 42 1.67 -25.56 -20.23
C MET A 42 0.83 -24.39 -20.73
N GLY A 43 -0.21 -24.68 -21.52
CA GLY A 43 -1.11 -23.65 -22.05
C GLY A 43 -1.90 -22.89 -20.98
N ARG A 44 -2.18 -23.55 -19.85
CA ARG A 44 -2.82 -22.94 -18.67
C ARG A 44 -1.91 -23.07 -17.46
N CYS A 45 -1.64 -21.96 -16.78
CA CYS A 45 -0.82 -21.96 -15.58
C CYS A 45 -1.52 -22.66 -14.42
N PRO A 46 -0.92 -23.67 -13.77
CA PRO A 46 -1.51 -24.32 -12.60
C PRO A 46 -1.58 -23.41 -11.36
N GLY A 47 -0.71 -22.40 -11.27
CA GLY A 47 -0.65 -21.50 -10.11
C GLY A 47 -1.76 -20.45 -10.10
N CYS A 48 -2.06 -19.82 -11.24
CA CYS A 48 -3.06 -18.75 -11.32
C CYS A 48 -4.23 -19.03 -12.25
N GLY A 49 -4.21 -20.15 -13.00
CA GLY A 49 -5.27 -20.54 -13.92
C GLY A 49 -5.37 -19.72 -15.21
N LYS A 50 -4.52 -18.72 -15.45
CA LYS A 50 -4.50 -17.93 -16.68
C LYS A 50 -3.90 -18.72 -17.85
N TRP A 51 -4.37 -18.43 -19.08
CA TRP A 51 -3.92 -19.08 -20.30
C TRP A 51 -2.79 -18.30 -20.97
N ASN A 52 -1.88 -19.04 -21.66
CA ASN A 52 -0.77 -18.48 -22.49
C ASN A 52 0.18 -17.54 -21.74
N THR A 53 0.40 -17.79 -20.45
CA THR A 53 1.27 -16.97 -19.59
C THR A 53 2.64 -17.59 -19.32
N MET A 54 2.91 -18.81 -19.85
CA MET A 54 4.17 -19.53 -19.62
C MET A 54 5.19 -19.16 -20.71
N VAL A 55 6.31 -18.57 -20.29
CA VAL A 55 7.44 -18.20 -21.15
C VAL A 55 8.67 -19.02 -20.79
N GLU A 56 9.42 -19.47 -21.80
CA GLU A 56 10.65 -20.23 -21.63
C GLU A 56 11.81 -19.31 -21.22
N GLU A 57 12.54 -19.70 -20.19
CA GLU A 57 13.73 -19.00 -19.70
C GLU A 57 14.88 -20.01 -19.53
N ILE A 58 16.08 -19.63 -19.97
CA ILE A 58 17.27 -20.44 -19.89
C ILE A 58 18.04 -20.05 -18.63
N LYS A 59 18.37 -21.02 -17.75
CA LYS A 59 19.26 -20.80 -16.61
C LYS A 59 20.60 -21.47 -16.86
N GLU A 60 21.67 -20.72 -16.74
CA GLU A 60 23.04 -21.26 -16.63
C GLU A 60 23.29 -21.65 -15.18
N GLU A 61 23.54 -22.93 -14.92
CA GLU A 61 23.98 -23.40 -13.60
C GLU A 61 25.48 -23.12 -13.45
N VAL A 62 25.89 -22.10 -12.70
CA VAL A 62 27.27 -21.92 -12.28
C VAL A 62 27.58 -22.97 -11.22
N PRO A 63 28.58 -23.86 -11.43
CA PRO A 63 28.89 -24.91 -10.45
C PRO A 63 29.48 -24.29 -9.18
N VAL A 64 28.73 -24.31 -8.09
CA VAL A 64 29.22 -23.94 -6.76
C VAL A 64 30.11 -25.07 -6.25
N SER A 65 31.38 -24.77 -5.99
CA SER A 65 32.35 -25.77 -5.48
C SER A 65 31.85 -26.31 -4.13
N LYS A 66 31.75 -27.65 -4.03
CA LYS A 66 31.26 -28.36 -2.82
C LYS A 66 32.06 -28.03 -1.53
N ALA A 67 33.29 -27.57 -1.65
CA ALA A 67 34.15 -27.20 -0.51
C ALA A 67 33.69 -25.91 0.19
N LYS A 68 33.19 -24.89 -0.54
CA LYS A 68 32.62 -23.65 0.07
C LYS A 68 31.28 -23.92 0.77
N ALA A 69 30.49 -24.89 0.31
CA ALA A 69 29.21 -25.22 0.88
C ALA A 69 29.29 -25.89 2.25
N LEU A 70 30.34 -26.72 2.52
CA LEU A 70 30.51 -27.43 3.79
C LEU A 70 30.94 -26.51 4.94
N VAL A 71 31.82 -25.54 4.68
CA VAL A 71 32.28 -24.55 5.69
C VAL A 71 31.14 -23.62 6.15
N ASP A 72 30.17 -23.36 5.26
CA ASP A 72 29.01 -22.51 5.56
C ASP A 72 27.93 -23.25 6.38
N ILE A 73 27.86 -24.57 6.32
CA ILE A 73 26.88 -25.39 7.05
C ILE A 73 27.20 -25.41 8.52
N ASP A 74 28.46 -25.61 8.92
CA ASP A 74 28.86 -25.64 10.32
C ASP A 74 28.65 -24.28 11.02
N LYS A 75 28.95 -23.17 10.33
CA LYS A 75 28.63 -21.82 10.82
C LYS A 75 27.13 -21.59 10.95
N LYS A 76 26.31 -22.14 10.08
CA LYS A 76 24.85 -22.05 10.14
C LYS A 76 24.26 -22.91 11.26
N ILE A 77 24.82 -24.07 11.53
CA ILE A 77 24.39 -24.94 12.65
C ILE A 77 24.67 -24.26 14.01
N SER A 78 25.81 -23.59 14.15
CA SER A 78 26.15 -22.85 15.38
C SER A 78 25.28 -21.61 15.63
N SER A 79 24.50 -21.17 14.64
CA SER A 79 23.56 -20.03 14.75
C SER A 79 22.17 -20.43 15.27
N ILE A 80 21.91 -21.73 15.48
CA ILE A 80 20.61 -22.19 16.03
C ILE A 80 20.51 -21.75 17.50
N LYS A 81 19.48 -20.96 17.82
CA LYS A 81 19.21 -20.45 19.17
C LYS A 81 17.85 -20.96 19.64
N LYS A 82 17.75 -21.26 20.93
CA LYS A 82 16.45 -21.52 21.55
C LYS A 82 15.64 -20.23 21.61
N LEU A 83 14.32 -20.32 21.45
CA LEU A 83 13.43 -19.15 21.45
C LEU A 83 13.65 -18.27 22.70
N GLY A 84 13.84 -18.86 23.88
CA GLY A 84 14.10 -18.14 25.13
C GLY A 84 15.48 -17.46 25.23
N GLU A 85 16.43 -17.81 24.35
CA GLU A 85 17.76 -17.20 24.28
C GLU A 85 17.79 -16.01 23.30
N ILE A 86 16.73 -15.85 22.52
CA ILE A 86 16.58 -14.73 21.59
C ILE A 86 16.09 -13.53 22.39
N LYS A 87 16.97 -12.57 22.64
CA LYS A 87 16.56 -11.30 23.24
C LYS A 87 15.57 -10.61 22.31
N SER A 88 14.31 -10.56 22.71
CA SER A 88 13.28 -9.73 22.07
C SER A 88 13.50 -8.27 22.52
N GLY A 89 14.56 -7.64 22.02
CA GLY A 89 14.68 -6.19 22.08
C GLY A 89 13.74 -5.57 21.05
N GLU A 90 13.17 -4.41 21.32
CA GLU A 90 12.53 -3.60 20.27
C GLU A 90 13.55 -3.46 19.13
N LYS A 91 13.15 -3.88 17.92
CA LYS A 91 14.03 -3.71 16.77
C LYS A 91 14.30 -2.22 16.61
N GLU A 92 15.57 -1.88 16.55
CA GLU A 92 16.01 -0.51 16.37
C GLU A 92 15.41 0.04 15.08
N ARG A 93 14.77 1.19 15.19
CA ARG A 93 14.07 1.86 14.08
C ARG A 93 14.74 3.20 13.79
N TYR A 94 14.80 3.55 12.54
CA TYR A 94 15.12 4.92 12.12
C TYR A 94 13.84 5.74 12.03
N ASN A 95 13.84 6.88 12.69
CA ASN A 95 12.80 7.89 12.54
C ASN A 95 12.97 8.61 11.20
N THR A 96 11.93 8.62 10.37
CA THR A 96 11.98 9.30 9.07
C THR A 96 11.72 10.80 9.18
N ASP A 97 11.37 11.32 10.37
CA ASP A 97 10.87 12.67 10.62
C ASP A 97 9.66 13.07 9.75
N ILE A 98 8.96 12.07 9.24
CA ILE A 98 7.68 12.19 8.54
C ILE A 98 6.67 11.34 9.34
N SER A 99 5.85 11.98 10.17
CA SER A 99 4.98 11.31 11.14
C SER A 99 4.05 10.28 10.50
N GLU A 100 3.43 10.63 9.37
CA GLU A 100 2.49 9.75 8.68
C GLU A 100 3.20 8.56 8.00
N LEU A 101 4.46 8.73 7.57
CA LEU A 101 5.28 7.60 7.09
C LEU A 101 5.68 6.70 8.25
N ASN A 102 6.10 7.26 9.39
CA ASN A 102 6.41 6.47 10.58
C ASN A 102 5.20 5.70 11.08
N ARG A 103 4.00 6.29 11.03
CA ARG A 103 2.74 5.64 11.41
C ARG A 103 2.52 4.36 10.61
N VAL A 104 2.53 4.43 9.28
CA VAL A 104 2.29 3.26 8.39
C VAL A 104 3.39 2.20 8.47
N LEU A 105 4.60 2.61 8.86
CA LEU A 105 5.72 1.70 9.14
C LEU A 105 5.62 1.05 10.54
N GLY A 106 4.70 1.50 11.39
CA GLY A 106 4.55 1.02 12.77
C GLY A 106 5.60 1.59 13.71
N GLY A 107 6.01 2.86 13.49
CA GLY A 107 6.95 3.62 14.35
C GLY A 107 8.31 3.90 13.72
N GLY A 108 8.48 3.73 12.40
CA GLY A 108 9.70 4.03 11.66
C GLY A 108 10.32 2.84 10.93
N LEU A 109 11.43 3.07 10.24
CA LEU A 109 12.16 2.08 9.44
C LEU A 109 12.87 1.06 10.32
N VAL A 110 12.53 -0.20 10.17
CA VAL A 110 13.18 -1.30 10.90
C VAL A 110 14.48 -1.68 10.19
N LYS A 111 15.59 -1.73 10.93
CA LYS A 111 16.88 -2.19 10.40
C LYS A 111 16.75 -3.62 9.85
N GLY A 112 17.35 -3.86 8.69
CA GLY A 112 17.32 -5.14 8.00
C GLY A 112 15.98 -5.50 7.36
N SER A 113 15.04 -4.54 7.24
CA SER A 113 13.76 -4.74 6.57
C SER A 113 13.82 -4.42 5.09
N LEU A 114 13.01 -5.12 4.29
CA LEU A 114 12.72 -4.79 2.90
C LEU A 114 11.27 -4.32 2.81
N THR A 115 11.07 -3.07 2.39
CA THR A 115 9.75 -2.45 2.23
C THR A 115 9.46 -2.18 0.75
N LEU A 116 8.30 -2.62 0.29
CA LEU A 116 7.76 -2.30 -1.02
C LEU A 116 6.84 -1.09 -0.91
N ILE A 117 7.03 -0.08 -1.75
CA ILE A 117 6.09 1.01 -1.95
C ILE A 117 5.54 0.96 -3.37
N SER A 118 4.21 0.89 -3.49
CA SER A 118 3.51 0.77 -4.76
C SER A 118 2.52 1.91 -4.97
N GLY A 119 2.07 2.13 -6.19
CA GLY A 119 1.09 3.16 -6.54
C GLY A 119 1.23 3.62 -7.98
N ALA A 120 0.24 4.39 -8.45
CA ALA A 120 0.22 4.92 -9.81
C ALA A 120 1.47 5.78 -10.12
N PRO A 121 1.91 5.86 -11.39
CA PRO A 121 2.96 6.79 -11.79
C PRO A 121 2.57 8.23 -11.47
N GLY A 122 3.50 9.01 -10.90
CA GLY A 122 3.28 10.42 -10.54
C GLY A 122 2.47 10.67 -9.27
N ILE A 123 2.13 9.63 -8.48
CA ILE A 123 1.36 9.77 -7.23
C ILE A 123 2.17 10.41 -6.07
N GLY A 124 3.51 10.43 -6.16
CA GLY A 124 4.39 11.01 -5.15
C GLY A 124 5.35 10.04 -4.46
N LYS A 125 5.46 8.77 -4.90
CA LYS A 125 6.36 7.76 -4.30
C LYS A 125 7.80 8.25 -4.16
N SER A 126 8.42 8.63 -5.29
CA SER A 126 9.81 9.10 -5.33
C SER A 126 10.00 10.41 -4.55
N THR A 127 8.98 11.29 -4.51
CA THR A 127 8.98 12.51 -3.71
C THR A 127 9.07 12.19 -2.21
N LEU A 128 8.18 11.31 -1.71
CA LEU A 128 8.19 10.90 -0.31
C LEU A 128 9.51 10.23 0.09
N LEU A 129 10.02 9.36 -0.78
CA LEU A 129 11.26 8.64 -0.49
C LEU A 129 12.48 9.56 -0.49
N LEU A 130 12.53 10.57 -1.37
CA LEU A 130 13.60 11.54 -1.38
C LEU A 130 13.58 12.46 -0.14
N GLN A 131 12.39 12.84 0.34
CA GLN A 131 12.23 13.56 1.61
C GLN A 131 12.67 12.69 2.80
N ALA A 132 12.26 11.41 2.84
CA ALA A 132 12.70 10.47 3.88
C ALA A 132 14.20 10.23 3.84
N ALA A 133 14.78 10.09 2.64
CA ALA A 133 16.23 9.94 2.44
C ALA A 133 17.02 11.12 3.02
N ASN A 134 16.58 12.36 2.74
CA ASN A 134 17.19 13.55 3.29
C ASN A 134 17.18 13.57 4.83
N ASN A 135 16.05 13.23 5.44
CA ASN A 135 15.91 13.24 6.89
C ASN A 135 16.74 12.12 7.55
N ILE A 136 16.71 10.94 6.99
CA ILE A 136 17.50 9.81 7.50
C ILE A 136 18.99 10.09 7.33
N CYS A 137 19.41 10.69 6.21
CA CYS A 137 20.79 11.05 5.98
C CYS A 137 21.30 12.03 7.03
N LYS A 138 20.53 13.07 7.37
CA LYS A 138 20.86 14.04 8.41
C LYS A 138 21.03 13.43 9.80
N ASN A 139 20.18 12.44 10.14
CA ASN A 139 20.11 11.91 11.49
C ASN A 139 20.98 10.67 11.71
N TYR A 140 21.25 9.88 10.65
CA TYR A 140 21.86 8.56 10.80
C TYR A 140 23.07 8.32 9.89
N GLY A 141 23.34 9.20 8.91
CA GLY A 141 24.48 9.14 7.98
C GLY A 141 24.09 8.67 6.60
N LYS A 142 25.07 8.14 5.86
CA LYS A 142 24.99 7.84 4.43
C LYS A 142 23.72 7.15 3.96
N VAL A 143 23.10 7.70 2.91
CA VAL A 143 21.94 7.11 2.23
C VAL A 143 22.27 6.93 0.75
N LEU A 144 21.89 5.80 0.16
CA LEU A 144 22.09 5.49 -1.25
C LEU A 144 20.72 5.41 -1.96
N TYR A 145 20.51 6.28 -2.95
CA TYR A 145 19.34 6.31 -3.81
C TYR A 145 19.75 5.84 -5.22
N ILE A 146 19.22 4.70 -5.64
CA ILE A 146 19.46 4.09 -6.93
C ILE A 146 18.24 4.31 -7.81
N SER A 147 18.44 4.98 -8.95
CA SER A 147 17.41 5.22 -9.94
C SER A 147 17.65 4.37 -11.17
N GLY A 148 16.63 3.66 -11.63
CA GLY A 148 16.66 2.98 -12.90
C GLY A 148 15.82 3.65 -13.99
N GLU A 149 15.16 4.77 -13.68
CA GLU A 149 14.25 5.46 -14.61
C GLU A 149 14.65 6.93 -14.86
N GLU A 150 15.15 7.60 -13.84
CA GLU A 150 15.50 9.03 -13.91
C GLU A 150 17.00 9.22 -13.82
N SER A 151 17.51 10.25 -14.54
CA SER A 151 18.91 10.63 -14.41
C SER A 151 19.17 11.35 -13.07
N GLU A 152 20.44 11.41 -12.69
CA GLU A 152 20.91 12.08 -11.49
C GLU A 152 20.53 13.56 -11.48
N GLU A 153 20.57 14.23 -12.65
CA GLU A 153 20.17 15.62 -12.81
C GLU A 153 18.68 15.83 -12.56
N GLN A 154 17.82 14.92 -13.03
CA GLN A 154 16.37 14.99 -12.80
C GLN A 154 16.05 14.86 -11.32
N ILE A 155 16.72 13.91 -10.63
CA ILE A 155 16.57 13.73 -9.19
C ILE A 155 17.11 14.96 -8.44
N LYS A 156 18.23 15.55 -8.88
CA LYS A 156 18.81 16.76 -8.31
C LYS A 156 17.84 17.94 -8.38
N ILE A 157 17.25 18.19 -9.57
CA ILE A 157 16.23 19.25 -9.76
C ILE A 157 15.05 19.07 -8.80
N ARG A 158 14.57 17.81 -8.68
CA ARG A 158 13.51 17.49 -7.71
C ARG A 158 13.99 17.72 -6.27
N GLY A 159 15.19 17.29 -5.93
CA GLY A 159 15.80 17.48 -4.62
C GLY A 159 15.91 18.95 -4.23
N ASP A 160 16.31 19.81 -5.17
CA ASP A 160 16.42 21.26 -4.94
C ASP A 160 15.06 21.88 -4.64
N ARG A 161 14.02 21.51 -5.41
CA ARG A 161 12.63 21.93 -5.15
C ARG A 161 12.13 21.50 -3.78
N LEU A 162 12.48 20.27 -3.34
CA LEU A 162 12.10 19.71 -2.05
C LEU A 162 12.97 20.20 -0.88
N GLY A 163 13.96 21.06 -1.13
CA GLY A 163 14.88 21.54 -0.11
C GLY A 163 15.81 20.47 0.47
N VAL A 164 16.15 19.44 -0.31
CA VAL A 164 17.10 18.40 0.07
C VAL A 164 18.50 18.99 0.18
N LYS A 165 19.10 18.92 1.38
CA LYS A 165 20.41 19.51 1.70
C LYS A 165 21.37 18.53 2.36
N ALA A 166 21.05 17.25 2.42
CA ALA A 166 21.88 16.24 3.05
C ALA A 166 23.15 15.99 2.22
N GLU A 167 24.34 16.15 2.81
CA GLU A 167 25.63 16.02 2.14
C GLU A 167 26.00 14.57 1.83
N GLU A 168 25.58 13.63 2.65
CA GLU A 168 25.89 12.20 2.49
C GLU A 168 24.73 11.41 1.84
N LEU A 169 23.88 12.08 1.04
CA LEU A 169 22.89 11.44 0.18
C LEU A 169 23.49 11.20 -1.19
N TYR A 170 23.84 9.95 -1.47
CA TYR A 170 24.41 9.50 -2.73
C TYR A 170 23.31 9.08 -3.70
N ILE A 171 23.36 9.57 -4.93
CA ILE A 171 22.43 9.27 -6.00
C ILE A 171 23.20 8.66 -7.14
N VAL A 172 22.69 7.55 -7.70
CA VAL A 172 23.27 6.89 -8.85
C VAL A 172 22.20 6.38 -9.79
N SER A 173 22.45 6.55 -11.11
CA SER A 173 21.61 5.96 -12.16
C SER A 173 22.24 4.63 -12.58
N GLU A 174 21.71 3.51 -12.05
CA GLU A 174 22.21 2.17 -12.28
C GLU A 174 21.07 1.15 -12.28
N THR A 175 21.15 0.15 -13.17
CA THR A 175 20.15 -0.91 -13.33
C THR A 175 20.72 -2.31 -13.14
N ASN A 176 22.05 -2.48 -13.21
CA ASN A 176 22.69 -3.75 -12.94
C ASN A 176 22.83 -4.01 -11.44
N LEU A 177 22.16 -5.05 -10.94
CA LEU A 177 22.12 -5.37 -9.50
C LEU A 177 23.50 -5.74 -8.94
N ASP A 178 24.40 -6.34 -9.74
CA ASP A 178 25.72 -6.73 -9.27
C ASP A 178 26.61 -5.49 -9.01
N VAL A 179 26.42 -4.43 -9.80
CA VAL A 179 27.05 -3.12 -9.58
C VAL A 179 26.43 -2.42 -8.36
N VAL A 180 25.10 -2.47 -8.22
CA VAL A 180 24.39 -1.95 -7.04
C VAL A 180 24.89 -2.60 -5.75
N GLU A 181 25.10 -3.92 -5.76
CA GLU A 181 25.64 -4.66 -4.60
C GLU A 181 27.05 -4.15 -4.23
N ALA A 182 27.92 -3.90 -5.22
CA ALA A 182 29.25 -3.32 -5.00
C ALA A 182 29.19 -1.90 -4.38
N TYR A 183 28.26 -1.05 -4.83
CA TYR A 183 28.06 0.28 -4.23
C TYR A 183 27.60 0.18 -2.77
N ILE A 184 26.69 -0.74 -2.44
CA ILE A 184 26.25 -0.97 -1.07
C ILE A 184 27.42 -1.47 -0.20
N ASP A 185 28.30 -2.30 -0.74
CA ASP A 185 29.47 -2.82 -0.04
C ASP A 185 30.48 -1.73 0.26
N GLU A 186 30.76 -0.85 -0.69
CA GLU A 186 31.75 0.23 -0.57
C GLU A 186 31.25 1.39 0.32
N LEU A 187 29.99 1.80 0.14
CA LEU A 187 29.44 2.96 0.87
C LEU A 187 28.99 2.63 2.29
N GLU A 188 28.60 1.38 2.57
CA GLU A 188 27.98 0.93 3.82
C GLU A 188 26.82 1.86 4.28
N PRO A 189 25.82 2.11 3.43
CA PRO A 189 24.78 3.09 3.71
C PRO A 189 23.88 2.64 4.87
N LYS A 190 23.28 3.61 5.55
CA LYS A 190 22.29 3.36 6.61
C LYS A 190 20.89 3.09 6.06
N PHE A 191 20.64 3.52 4.83
CA PHE A 191 19.36 3.34 4.13
C PHE A 191 19.59 3.26 2.63
N VAL A 192 18.88 2.38 1.93
CA VAL A 192 18.95 2.19 0.48
C VAL A 192 17.57 2.32 -0.13
N ILE A 193 17.47 3.00 -1.27
CA ILE A 193 16.24 3.14 -2.06
C ILE A 193 16.53 2.63 -3.48
N ILE A 194 15.66 1.78 -4.01
CA ILE A 194 15.66 1.29 -5.40
C ILE A 194 14.41 1.81 -6.11
N ASP A 195 14.57 2.71 -7.07
CA ASP A 195 13.47 3.32 -7.83
C ASP A 195 13.68 3.17 -9.35
N SER A 196 13.09 2.16 -9.98
CA SER A 196 12.15 1.14 -9.54
C SER A 196 12.71 -0.29 -9.69
N ILE A 197 12.07 -1.25 -9.03
CA ILE A 197 12.47 -2.67 -9.13
C ILE A 197 12.28 -3.24 -10.53
N GLN A 198 11.41 -2.66 -11.34
CA GLN A 198 11.14 -3.11 -12.71
C GLN A 198 12.30 -2.88 -13.66
N THR A 199 13.16 -1.92 -13.37
CA THR A 199 14.32 -1.58 -14.22
C THR A 199 15.58 -2.36 -13.83
N ILE A 200 15.63 -2.85 -12.58
CA ILE A 200 16.77 -3.60 -12.06
C ILE A 200 16.84 -5.00 -12.69
N TYR A 201 18.02 -5.40 -13.11
CA TYR A 201 18.27 -6.71 -13.69
C TYR A 201 19.59 -7.34 -13.23
N ARG A 202 19.72 -8.63 -13.44
CA ARG A 202 20.93 -9.41 -13.29
C ARG A 202 21.30 -10.05 -14.62
N GLU A 203 22.57 -9.94 -15.05
CA GLU A 203 23.06 -10.52 -16.32
C GLU A 203 22.98 -12.05 -16.34
N SER A 204 23.11 -12.69 -15.18
CA SER A 204 23.01 -14.17 -15.05
C SER A 204 21.63 -14.72 -15.36
N ILE A 205 20.63 -13.88 -15.58
CA ILE A 205 19.25 -14.26 -15.92
C ILE A 205 18.93 -13.75 -17.32
N SER A 206 18.64 -14.66 -18.23
CA SER A 206 18.42 -14.38 -19.64
C SER A 206 17.13 -13.63 -19.98
N SER A 207 16.20 -13.51 -19.05
CA SER A 207 14.94 -12.80 -19.26
C SER A 207 15.12 -11.26 -19.21
N ALA A 208 14.24 -10.55 -19.91
CA ALA A 208 14.29 -9.09 -19.98
C ALA A 208 14.08 -8.42 -18.60
N PRO A 209 14.65 -7.22 -18.36
CA PRO A 209 14.33 -6.40 -17.20
C PRO A 209 12.81 -6.23 -17.03
N GLY A 210 12.32 -6.21 -15.79
CA GLY A 210 10.89 -6.13 -15.48
C GLY A 210 10.11 -7.45 -15.61
N SER A 211 10.70 -8.51 -16.17
CA SER A 211 10.09 -9.85 -16.15
C SER A 211 9.97 -10.37 -14.72
N VAL A 212 9.01 -11.29 -14.53
CA VAL A 212 8.76 -11.91 -13.22
C VAL A 212 9.99 -12.55 -12.62
N SER A 213 10.79 -13.22 -13.45
CA SER A 213 12.02 -13.90 -13.01
C SER A 213 13.07 -12.91 -12.55
N GLN A 214 13.31 -11.83 -13.32
CA GLN A 214 14.24 -10.76 -12.93
C GLN A 214 13.80 -10.09 -11.63
N VAL A 215 12.56 -9.64 -11.56
CA VAL A 215 12.01 -8.96 -10.38
C VAL A 215 12.09 -9.85 -9.14
N LYS A 216 11.75 -11.15 -9.27
CA LYS A 216 11.82 -12.12 -8.17
C LYS A 216 13.25 -12.34 -7.68
N GLU A 217 14.21 -12.57 -8.58
CA GLU A 217 15.59 -12.85 -8.21
C GLU A 217 16.29 -11.60 -7.66
N CYS A 218 16.07 -10.42 -8.28
CA CYS A 218 16.60 -9.16 -7.77
C CYS A 218 16.06 -8.87 -6.36
N SER A 219 14.76 -9.07 -6.14
CA SER A 219 14.15 -8.86 -4.81
C SER A 219 14.66 -9.85 -3.75
N ASN A 220 14.92 -11.13 -4.13
CA ASN A 220 15.54 -12.10 -3.24
C ASN A 220 16.96 -11.67 -2.83
N THR A 221 17.73 -11.14 -3.76
CA THR A 221 19.08 -10.65 -3.49
C THR A 221 19.03 -9.41 -2.59
N LEU A 222 18.19 -8.43 -2.90
CA LEU A 222 17.99 -7.25 -2.06
C LEU A 222 17.52 -7.60 -0.64
N MET A 223 16.66 -8.62 -0.49
CA MET A 223 16.26 -9.15 0.82
C MET A 223 17.46 -9.75 1.58
N ARG A 224 18.34 -10.49 0.90
CA ARG A 224 19.57 -11.03 1.53
C ARG A 224 20.51 -9.93 1.96
N ILE A 225 20.68 -8.89 1.13
CA ILE A 225 21.49 -7.71 1.46
C ILE A 225 20.92 -7.00 2.67
N ALA A 226 19.61 -6.66 2.65
CA ALA A 226 18.95 -5.98 3.75
C ALA A 226 19.16 -6.71 5.08
N LYS A 227 18.88 -8.03 5.12
CA LYS A 227 19.02 -8.85 6.34
C LYS A 227 20.46 -9.11 6.74
N GLY A 228 21.35 -9.39 5.77
CA GLY A 228 22.75 -9.71 6.03
C GLY A 228 23.55 -8.53 6.53
N LYS A 229 23.30 -7.34 5.99
CA LYS A 229 23.97 -6.08 6.37
C LYS A 229 23.19 -5.26 7.41
N ASN A 230 22.00 -5.73 7.80
CA ASN A 230 21.10 -5.04 8.74
C ASN A 230 20.74 -3.60 8.29
N ILE A 231 20.55 -3.39 6.98
CA ILE A 231 20.23 -2.11 6.36
C ILE A 231 18.75 -2.12 5.95
N PRO A 232 17.92 -1.13 6.35
CA PRO A 232 16.59 -0.96 5.80
C PRO A 232 16.66 -0.60 4.33
N LEU A 233 15.79 -1.23 3.52
CA LEU A 233 15.79 -1.05 2.08
C LEU A 233 14.37 -0.83 1.59
N PHE A 234 14.15 0.20 0.75
CA PHE A 234 12.91 0.41 0.03
C PHE A 234 13.06 0.01 -1.44
N ILE A 235 12.04 -0.64 -1.96
CA ILE A 235 11.87 -0.86 -3.39
C ILE A 235 10.57 -0.20 -3.87
N VAL A 236 10.66 0.55 -4.94
CA VAL A 236 9.51 1.18 -5.60
C VAL A 236 8.97 0.26 -6.67
N ALA A 237 7.65 0.12 -6.76
CA ALA A 237 6.99 -0.56 -7.85
C ALA A 237 5.83 0.28 -8.41
N HIS A 238 5.61 0.17 -9.72
CA HIS A 238 4.47 0.78 -10.39
C HIS A 238 3.32 -0.22 -10.49
N VAL A 239 2.09 0.28 -10.30
CA VAL A 239 0.85 -0.49 -10.53
C VAL A 239 0.28 -0.17 -11.90
N THR A 240 -0.38 -1.14 -12.53
CA THR A 240 -1.13 -0.92 -13.77
C THR A 240 -2.38 -0.08 -13.49
N LYS A 241 -3.01 0.47 -14.56
CA LYS A 241 -4.28 1.23 -14.46
C LYS A 241 -5.43 0.44 -13.81
N GLN A 242 -5.33 -0.88 -13.72
CA GLN A 242 -6.31 -1.76 -13.08
C GLN A 242 -6.00 -1.98 -11.59
N GLY A 243 -5.02 -1.27 -11.01
CA GLY A 243 -4.63 -1.42 -9.61
C GLY A 243 -3.82 -2.68 -9.31
N GLU A 244 -3.49 -3.48 -10.34
CA GLU A 244 -2.60 -4.64 -10.17
C GLU A 244 -1.14 -4.17 -10.25
N LEU A 245 -0.29 -4.71 -9.40
CA LEU A 245 1.15 -4.49 -9.47
C LEU A 245 1.66 -4.88 -10.87
N ALA A 246 2.31 -3.95 -11.56
CA ALA A 246 3.05 -4.23 -12.78
C ALA A 246 4.29 -5.06 -12.43
N GLY A 247 4.11 -6.37 -12.40
CA GLY A 247 5.01 -7.34 -11.84
C GLY A 247 4.31 -8.09 -10.70
N PRO A 248 4.69 -9.32 -10.40
CA PRO A 248 3.78 -10.26 -9.77
C PRO A 248 3.47 -9.88 -8.33
N ARG A 249 2.30 -10.23 -7.86
CA ARG A 249 1.90 -10.40 -6.44
C ARG A 249 2.94 -11.19 -5.61
N VAL A 250 3.90 -11.81 -6.29
CA VAL A 250 5.08 -12.48 -5.72
C VAL A 250 5.89 -11.54 -4.82
N LEU A 251 6.03 -10.24 -5.18
CA LEU A 251 6.79 -9.28 -4.36
C LEU A 251 6.15 -9.06 -2.99
N GLU A 252 4.82 -9.00 -2.92
CA GLU A 252 4.11 -8.81 -1.66
C GLU A 252 4.42 -9.91 -0.64
N HIS A 253 4.60 -11.15 -1.12
CA HIS A 253 4.92 -12.28 -0.24
C HIS A 253 6.38 -12.28 0.21
N MET A 254 7.28 -11.71 -0.59
CA MET A 254 8.73 -11.71 -0.33
C MET A 254 9.17 -10.62 0.65
N VAL A 255 8.57 -9.43 0.59
CA VAL A 255 8.95 -8.28 1.40
C VAL A 255 8.36 -8.34 2.82
N ASP A 256 8.94 -7.57 3.75
CA ASP A 256 8.48 -7.50 5.13
C ASP A 256 7.30 -6.52 5.30
N THR A 257 7.31 -5.43 4.54
CA THR A 257 6.26 -4.40 4.57
C THR A 257 5.84 -4.05 3.14
N VAL A 258 4.54 -3.86 2.91
CA VAL A 258 3.96 -3.38 1.66
C VAL A 258 3.14 -2.14 1.95
N LEU A 259 3.50 -1.04 1.31
CA LEU A 259 2.79 0.23 1.35
C LEU A 259 2.18 0.51 -0.03
N SER A 260 0.94 0.96 -0.06
CA SER A 260 0.23 1.37 -1.28
C SER A 260 -0.12 2.84 -1.22
N PHE A 261 0.29 3.63 -2.21
CA PHE A 261 -0.19 4.98 -2.41
C PHE A 261 -1.52 4.94 -3.17
N GLU A 262 -2.53 5.59 -2.60
CA GLU A 262 -3.88 5.76 -3.14
C GLU A 262 -4.17 7.27 -3.32
N GLY A 263 -5.06 7.61 -4.24
CA GLY A 263 -5.50 8.99 -4.55
C GLY A 263 -5.44 9.30 -6.04
N GLU A 264 -6.19 10.29 -6.47
CA GLU A 264 -6.20 10.76 -7.85
C GLU A 264 -5.24 11.95 -8.04
N ARG A 265 -4.76 12.15 -9.28
CA ARG A 265 -3.84 13.27 -9.58
C ARG A 265 -4.47 14.65 -9.43
N THR A 266 -5.78 14.70 -9.50
CA THR A 266 -6.59 15.92 -9.40
C THR A 266 -6.91 16.32 -7.97
N GLU A 267 -6.64 15.43 -7.01
CA GLU A 267 -6.85 15.70 -5.58
C GLU A 267 -5.58 16.25 -4.94
N ASP A 268 -5.73 17.10 -3.94
CA ASP A 268 -4.59 17.69 -3.24
C ASP A 268 -3.99 16.77 -2.18
N PHE A 269 -4.72 15.72 -1.79
CA PHE A 269 -4.25 14.78 -0.78
C PHE A 269 -3.89 13.41 -1.37
N ARG A 270 -3.09 12.65 -0.61
CA ARG A 270 -2.65 11.30 -0.91
C ARG A 270 -2.76 10.44 0.34
N ILE A 271 -3.23 9.22 0.15
CA ILE A 271 -3.31 8.23 1.24
C ILE A 271 -2.24 7.17 1.01
N LEU A 272 -1.42 6.93 2.02
CA LEU A 272 -0.47 5.84 2.07
C LEU A 272 -1.01 4.75 2.99
N ARG A 273 -1.35 3.61 2.44
CA ARG A 273 -1.97 2.49 3.15
C ARG A 273 -0.98 1.35 3.39
N THR A 274 -0.99 0.80 4.59
CA THR A 274 -0.25 -0.42 4.91
C THR A 274 -1.04 -1.65 4.47
N MET A 275 -0.56 -2.36 3.44
CA MET A 275 -1.16 -3.61 2.96
C MET A 275 -0.61 -4.84 3.69
N LYS A 276 0.66 -4.78 4.10
CA LYS A 276 1.36 -5.82 4.87
C LYS A 276 2.41 -5.18 5.77
N ASN A 277 2.52 -5.63 7.01
CA ASN A 277 3.59 -5.20 7.92
C ASN A 277 3.92 -6.30 8.94
N ARG A 278 5.16 -6.81 8.89
CA ARG A 278 5.64 -7.81 9.86
C ARG A 278 6.09 -7.19 11.19
N PHE A 279 6.18 -5.87 11.25
CA PHE A 279 6.72 -5.12 12.38
C PHE A 279 5.69 -4.22 13.08
N GLY A 280 4.47 -4.24 12.60
CA GLY A 280 3.37 -3.41 13.09
C GLY A 280 2.02 -3.87 12.57
N THR A 281 0.98 -3.05 12.81
CA THR A 281 -0.38 -3.33 12.33
C THR A 281 -0.47 -3.09 10.81
N THR A 282 -1.35 -3.83 10.15
CA THR A 282 -1.65 -3.67 8.71
C THR A 282 -2.83 -2.73 8.46
N SER A 283 -3.37 -2.12 9.52
CA SER A 283 -4.58 -1.29 9.43
C SER A 283 -4.27 0.21 9.45
N GLU A 284 -3.00 0.61 9.38
CA GLU A 284 -2.64 2.03 9.45
C GLU A 284 -2.71 2.70 8.08
N ILE A 285 -3.12 3.97 8.10
CA ILE A 285 -3.00 4.89 6.98
C ILE A 285 -2.18 6.12 7.37
N GLY A 286 -1.47 6.66 6.38
CA GLY A 286 -0.84 7.98 6.43
C GLY A 286 -1.51 8.90 5.42
N VAL A 287 -1.84 10.11 5.82
CA VAL A 287 -2.48 11.10 4.95
C VAL A 287 -1.51 12.25 4.70
N PHE A 288 -1.38 12.61 3.42
CA PHE A 288 -0.45 13.64 2.98
C PHE A 288 -1.15 14.63 2.07
N GLU A 289 -0.78 15.88 2.15
CA GLU A 289 -1.10 16.92 1.19
C GLU A 289 0.04 17.04 0.18
N MET A 290 -0.31 17.13 -1.11
CA MET A 290 0.66 17.39 -2.18
C MET A 290 0.80 18.90 -2.36
N SER A 291 1.96 19.45 -2.06
CA SER A 291 2.29 20.86 -2.27
C SER A 291 3.45 21.02 -3.26
N GLU A 292 3.74 22.25 -3.67
CA GLU A 292 4.91 22.57 -4.49
C GLU A 292 6.23 22.11 -3.84
N ASP A 293 6.30 22.21 -2.51
CA ASP A 293 7.45 21.82 -1.70
C ASP A 293 7.51 20.31 -1.39
N GLY A 294 6.57 19.49 -1.91
CA GLY A 294 6.51 18.05 -1.71
C GLY A 294 5.30 17.57 -0.93
N LEU A 295 5.45 16.40 -0.29
CA LEU A 295 4.40 15.78 0.51
C LEU A 295 4.48 16.24 1.96
N LYS A 296 3.41 16.85 2.44
CA LYS A 296 3.26 17.31 3.83
C LYS A 296 2.35 16.36 4.61
N PRO A 297 2.75 15.88 5.80
CA PRO A 297 1.90 15.03 6.62
C PRO A 297 0.68 15.80 7.15
N ILE A 298 -0.52 15.21 7.02
CA ILE A 298 -1.76 15.75 7.58
C ILE A 298 -2.03 15.07 8.91
N TYR A 299 -1.87 15.83 9.99
CA TYR A 299 -2.08 15.32 11.36
C TYR A 299 -3.54 15.11 11.71
N ASP A 300 -4.44 15.88 11.10
CA ASP A 300 -5.88 15.87 11.34
C ASP A 300 -6.68 15.80 10.03
N PRO A 301 -6.84 14.60 9.45
CA PRO A 301 -7.59 14.43 8.22
C PRO A 301 -9.06 14.81 8.35
N SER A 302 -9.68 14.59 9.51
CA SER A 302 -11.08 14.96 9.73
C SER A 302 -11.32 16.45 9.50
N ARG A 303 -10.38 17.29 9.96
CA ARG A 303 -10.45 18.74 9.75
C ARG A 303 -10.40 19.09 8.27
N MET A 304 -9.48 18.49 7.52
CA MET A 304 -9.35 18.70 6.08
C MET A 304 -10.62 18.31 5.32
N PHE A 305 -11.18 17.12 5.60
CA PHE A 305 -12.39 16.63 4.90
C PHE A 305 -13.66 17.40 5.27
N LEU A 306 -13.63 18.18 6.34
CA LEU A 306 -14.77 18.96 6.82
C LEU A 306 -14.59 20.49 6.65
N GLU A 307 -13.48 20.96 6.07
CA GLU A 307 -13.15 22.38 5.99
C GLU A 307 -14.25 23.19 5.29
N ASP A 308 -14.81 22.66 4.21
CA ASP A 308 -15.85 23.28 3.40
C ASP A 308 -17.27 22.77 3.75
N THR A 309 -17.42 21.98 4.82
CA THR A 309 -18.72 21.41 5.17
C THR A 309 -19.70 22.48 5.60
N THR A 310 -20.79 22.61 4.87
CA THR A 310 -21.89 23.50 5.20
C THR A 310 -22.99 22.71 5.93
N PHE A 311 -23.05 22.83 7.26
CA PHE A 311 -24.10 22.19 8.05
C PHE A 311 -25.47 22.77 7.73
N GLY A 312 -26.52 21.94 7.87
CA GLY A 312 -27.90 22.39 7.69
C GLY A 312 -28.35 22.48 6.23
N GLN A 313 -27.73 21.75 5.34
CA GLN A 313 -28.16 21.60 3.94
C GLN A 313 -28.91 20.28 3.74
N GLU A 314 -29.87 20.29 2.80
CA GLU A 314 -30.53 19.06 2.38
C GLU A 314 -29.54 18.13 1.67
N GLY A 315 -29.67 16.83 1.91
CA GLY A 315 -28.80 15.84 1.30
C GLY A 315 -27.38 15.75 1.89
N SER A 316 -27.00 16.61 2.84
CA SER A 316 -25.69 16.59 3.50
C SER A 316 -25.77 16.01 4.91
N ILE A 317 -24.94 15.00 5.20
CA ILE A 317 -24.80 14.38 6.52
C ILE A 317 -23.32 14.03 6.75
N VAL A 318 -22.79 14.41 7.91
CA VAL A 318 -21.45 13.97 8.32
C VAL A 318 -21.53 12.60 8.97
N ILE A 319 -20.68 11.69 8.51
CA ILE A 319 -20.48 10.36 9.06
C ILE A 319 -19.12 10.22 9.70
N GLY A 320 -18.97 9.25 10.60
CA GLY A 320 -17.70 8.82 11.11
C GLY A 320 -17.37 7.40 10.66
N ILE A 321 -16.17 7.20 10.19
CA ILE A 321 -15.64 5.89 9.77
C ILE A 321 -14.33 5.58 10.46
N MET A 322 -13.91 4.32 10.41
CA MET A 322 -12.58 3.91 10.83
C MET A 322 -11.74 3.55 9.61
N GLU A 323 -10.65 4.26 9.43
CA GLU A 323 -9.58 3.86 8.52
C GLU A 323 -8.41 3.33 9.33
N GLY A 324 -8.32 2.00 9.41
CA GLY A 324 -7.40 1.34 10.30
C GLY A 324 -7.68 1.61 11.78
N THR A 325 -6.73 2.21 12.47
CA THR A 325 -6.90 2.64 13.86
C THR A 325 -7.37 4.08 13.98
N ARG A 326 -7.49 4.82 12.87
CA ARG A 326 -7.80 6.24 12.85
C ARG A 326 -9.28 6.50 12.57
N PRO A 327 -9.99 7.21 13.46
CA PRO A 327 -11.30 7.74 13.13
C PRO A 327 -11.15 8.87 12.12
N ILE A 328 -12.01 8.89 11.10
CA ILE A 328 -12.10 9.95 10.11
C ILE A 328 -13.55 10.38 10.00
N LEU A 329 -13.78 11.69 10.00
CA LEU A 329 -15.08 12.28 9.76
C LEU A 329 -15.14 12.77 8.32
N VAL A 330 -16.21 12.43 7.62
CA VAL A 330 -16.40 12.81 6.22
C VAL A 330 -17.84 13.17 5.93
N GLU A 331 -18.04 14.17 5.09
CA GLU A 331 -19.37 14.56 4.63
C GLU A 331 -19.83 13.62 3.50
N ILE A 332 -21.08 13.16 3.62
CA ILE A 332 -21.82 12.48 2.56
C ILE A 332 -22.81 13.44 1.97
N GLN A 333 -22.74 13.64 0.67
CA GLN A 333 -23.69 14.45 -0.09
C GLN A 333 -24.51 13.56 -1.02
N SER A 334 -25.82 13.72 -1.01
CA SER A 334 -26.76 13.04 -1.88
C SER A 334 -27.58 14.04 -2.66
N LEU A 335 -27.76 13.78 -3.94
CA LEU A 335 -28.67 14.52 -4.82
C LEU A 335 -29.67 13.53 -5.45
N VAL A 336 -30.96 13.75 -5.16
CA VAL A 336 -32.05 12.99 -5.73
C VAL A 336 -32.89 13.92 -6.59
N SER A 337 -32.90 13.67 -7.88
CA SER A 337 -33.58 14.53 -8.88
C SER A 337 -34.61 13.72 -9.67
N GLU A 338 -35.84 14.22 -9.82
CA GLU A 338 -36.85 13.58 -10.67
C GLU A 338 -36.34 13.43 -12.11
N THR A 339 -36.61 12.28 -12.71
CA THR A 339 -36.24 12.00 -14.09
C THR A 339 -37.39 11.37 -14.87
N LYS A 340 -37.46 11.69 -16.16
CA LYS A 340 -38.39 11.04 -17.10
C LYS A 340 -37.71 9.90 -17.85
N SER A 341 -36.45 9.60 -17.54
CA SER A 341 -35.73 8.50 -18.16
C SER A 341 -36.33 7.15 -17.73
N PRO A 342 -36.55 6.22 -18.67
CA PRO A 342 -36.99 4.87 -18.32
C PRO A 342 -35.92 4.09 -17.52
N MET A 343 -34.68 4.55 -17.53
CA MET A 343 -33.56 3.98 -16.76
C MET A 343 -32.93 5.08 -15.90
N PRO A 344 -33.40 5.31 -14.68
CA PRO A 344 -32.82 6.28 -13.78
C PRO A 344 -31.37 5.98 -13.45
N ARG A 345 -30.54 7.01 -13.38
CA ARG A 345 -29.10 6.88 -13.06
C ARG A 345 -28.89 6.60 -11.59
N ARG A 346 -27.90 5.77 -11.30
CA ARG A 346 -27.42 5.44 -9.97
C ARG A 346 -25.90 5.59 -9.95
N THR A 347 -25.41 6.67 -9.37
CA THR A 347 -23.97 6.98 -9.36
C THR A 347 -23.52 7.23 -7.94
N ALA A 348 -22.51 6.52 -7.50
CA ALA A 348 -21.86 6.75 -6.22
C ALA A 348 -20.36 6.98 -6.43
N ILE A 349 -19.82 7.99 -5.77
CA ILE A 349 -18.39 8.32 -5.71
C ILE A 349 -17.94 8.17 -4.26
N GLY A 350 -16.88 7.41 -4.03
CA GLY A 350 -16.39 7.11 -2.68
C GLY A 350 -17.25 6.16 -1.86
N VAL A 351 -18.33 5.58 -2.45
CA VAL A 351 -19.20 4.58 -1.84
C VAL A 351 -19.49 3.48 -2.85
N ASP A 352 -19.49 2.23 -2.41
CA ASP A 352 -19.81 1.09 -3.28
C ASP A 352 -21.25 1.16 -3.82
N ASN A 353 -21.40 1.03 -5.15
CA ASN A 353 -22.72 1.11 -5.81
C ASN A 353 -23.70 0.03 -5.34
N SER A 354 -23.21 -1.17 -5.02
CA SER A 354 -24.06 -2.25 -4.48
C SER A 354 -24.57 -1.87 -3.10
N ARG A 355 -23.73 -1.22 -2.28
CA ARG A 355 -24.10 -0.73 -0.96
C ARG A 355 -25.18 0.35 -1.04
N MET A 356 -25.00 1.36 -1.88
CA MET A 356 -26.02 2.37 -2.16
C MET A 356 -27.34 1.73 -2.59
N SER A 357 -27.30 0.77 -3.49
CA SER A 357 -28.50 0.07 -3.99
C SER A 357 -29.26 -0.68 -2.89
N LEU A 358 -28.54 -1.32 -1.96
CA LEU A 358 -29.14 -1.97 -0.80
C LEU A 358 -29.84 -0.96 0.13
N ILE A 359 -29.21 0.18 0.39
CA ILE A 359 -29.78 1.23 1.24
C ILE A 359 -31.03 1.83 0.59
N LEU A 360 -31.02 2.08 -0.72
CA LEU A 360 -32.20 2.54 -1.47
C LEU A 360 -33.35 1.54 -1.34
N ALA A 361 -33.10 0.24 -1.47
CA ALA A 361 -34.12 -0.80 -1.33
C ALA A 361 -34.72 -0.84 0.09
N VAL A 362 -33.90 -0.61 1.14
CA VAL A 362 -34.39 -0.50 2.53
C VAL A 362 -35.26 0.74 2.71
N LEU A 363 -34.85 1.90 2.19
CA LEU A 363 -35.64 3.13 2.24
C LEU A 363 -36.99 2.96 1.53
N GLU A 364 -37.02 2.36 0.35
CA GLU A 364 -38.27 2.09 -0.38
C GLU A 364 -39.18 1.13 0.38
N LYS A 365 -38.67 0.00 0.85
CA LYS A 365 -39.49 -1.03 1.45
C LYS A 365 -39.93 -0.68 2.87
N LYS A 366 -39.08 -0.08 3.70
CA LYS A 366 -39.31 0.14 5.14
C LYS A 366 -39.78 1.53 5.47
N ILE A 367 -39.33 2.54 4.74
CA ILE A 367 -39.67 3.96 4.99
C ILE A 367 -40.75 4.47 4.04
N LYS A 368 -40.98 3.76 2.91
CA LYS A 368 -41.93 4.16 1.84
C LYS A 368 -41.46 5.45 1.13
N VAL A 369 -40.19 5.59 0.93
CA VAL A 369 -39.57 6.63 0.10
C VAL A 369 -39.10 5.98 -1.19
N TYR A 370 -39.63 6.44 -2.32
CA TYR A 370 -39.44 5.79 -3.62
C TYR A 370 -38.43 6.55 -4.48
N PHE A 371 -37.63 5.81 -5.23
CA PHE A 371 -36.58 6.34 -6.10
C PHE A 371 -36.71 5.86 -7.56
N TYR A 372 -37.81 5.18 -7.92
CA TYR A 372 -37.99 4.57 -9.24
C TYR A 372 -38.10 5.60 -10.38
N SER A 373 -38.48 6.85 -10.09
CA SER A 373 -38.55 7.97 -11.04
C SER A 373 -37.52 9.06 -10.77
N SER A 374 -36.42 8.73 -10.12
CA SER A 374 -35.40 9.73 -9.74
C SER A 374 -34.01 9.24 -10.06
N ASP A 375 -33.17 10.12 -10.63
CA ASP A 375 -31.73 9.94 -10.65
C ASP A 375 -31.17 10.14 -9.24
N VAL A 376 -30.23 9.31 -8.85
CA VAL A 376 -29.60 9.36 -7.53
C VAL A 376 -28.09 9.47 -7.69
N TYR A 377 -27.54 10.50 -7.09
CA TYR A 377 -26.11 10.76 -7.01
C TYR A 377 -25.71 10.78 -5.54
N LEU A 378 -24.62 10.09 -5.21
CA LEU A 378 -24.04 10.00 -3.88
C LEU A 378 -22.55 10.30 -3.96
N ASN A 379 -22.06 11.17 -3.11
CA ASN A 379 -20.66 11.56 -3.07
C ASN A 379 -20.13 11.56 -1.63
N ALA A 380 -19.01 10.89 -1.40
CA ALA A 380 -18.19 11.11 -0.23
C ALA A 380 -17.23 12.27 -0.52
N VAL A 381 -17.39 13.37 0.20
CA VAL A 381 -16.59 14.58 -0.04
C VAL A 381 -15.11 14.30 0.25
N GLY A 382 -14.23 14.84 -0.60
CA GLY A 382 -12.80 14.65 -0.47
C GLY A 382 -12.26 13.37 -1.10
N GLY A 383 -13.04 12.64 -1.95
CA GLY A 383 -12.57 11.47 -2.71
C GLY A 383 -12.18 10.25 -1.88
N LEU A 384 -12.57 10.21 -0.60
CA LEU A 384 -12.29 9.07 0.27
C LEU A 384 -13.17 7.89 -0.10
N ASP A 385 -12.57 6.72 -0.31
CA ASP A 385 -13.30 5.46 -0.55
C ASP A 385 -13.75 4.83 0.78
N ILE A 386 -15.05 4.95 1.07
CA ILE A 386 -15.67 4.48 2.33
C ILE A 386 -15.83 2.96 2.27
N LYS A 387 -15.03 2.27 3.05
CA LYS A 387 -15.08 0.82 3.19
C LYS A 387 -15.90 0.42 4.43
N GLY A 388 -16.72 -0.62 4.27
CA GLY A 388 -17.53 -1.15 5.38
C GLY A 388 -18.89 -0.46 5.54
N THR A 389 -19.53 -0.71 6.68
CA THR A 389 -20.97 -0.44 6.92
C THR A 389 -21.22 0.63 7.97
N THR A 390 -20.17 1.17 8.59
CA THR A 390 -20.26 2.14 9.69
C THR A 390 -20.98 3.43 9.30
N GLY A 391 -20.87 3.85 8.02
CA GLY A 391 -21.50 5.06 7.49
C GLY A 391 -22.91 4.89 6.92
N ASP A 392 -23.46 3.67 6.89
CA ASP A 392 -24.74 3.38 6.23
C ASP A 392 -25.91 4.23 6.69
N LEU A 393 -26.01 4.43 8.01
CA LEU A 393 -27.10 5.24 8.57
C LEU A 393 -27.02 6.68 8.04
N GLY A 394 -25.83 7.27 7.96
CA GLY A 394 -25.64 8.60 7.39
C GLY A 394 -25.97 8.66 5.90
N ILE A 395 -25.56 7.65 5.13
CA ILE A 395 -25.92 7.52 3.71
C ILE A 395 -27.45 7.43 3.55
N ALA A 396 -28.14 6.60 4.35
CA ALA A 396 -29.59 6.48 4.30
C ALA A 396 -30.29 7.79 4.65
N LEU A 397 -29.79 8.52 5.63
CA LEU A 397 -30.35 9.81 6.07
C LEU A 397 -30.09 10.92 5.05
N SER A 398 -28.92 10.97 4.39
CA SER A 398 -28.62 11.94 3.34
C SER A 398 -29.53 11.72 2.11
N LEU A 399 -29.72 10.47 1.69
CA LEU A 399 -30.65 10.10 0.60
C LEU A 399 -32.11 10.44 0.95
N PHE A 400 -32.52 10.19 2.19
CA PHE A 400 -33.86 10.56 2.68
C PHE A 400 -34.04 12.09 2.69
N SER A 401 -33.06 12.81 3.20
CA SER A 401 -33.01 14.28 3.26
C SER A 401 -33.22 14.89 1.88
N SER A 402 -32.39 14.48 0.90
CA SER A 402 -32.45 14.97 -0.47
C SER A 402 -33.76 14.60 -1.18
N ASN A 403 -34.27 13.38 -1.00
CA ASN A 403 -35.56 12.97 -1.63
C ASN A 403 -36.78 13.75 -1.08
N ARG A 404 -36.74 14.14 0.21
CA ARG A 404 -37.85 14.81 0.87
C ARG A 404 -37.68 16.31 1.05
N GLY A 405 -36.56 16.88 0.62
CA GLY A 405 -36.22 18.30 0.83
C GLY A 405 -36.20 18.66 2.33
N LYS A 406 -35.70 17.75 3.19
CA LYS A 406 -35.70 17.95 4.65
C LYS A 406 -34.32 18.18 5.19
N ILE A 407 -34.17 19.19 6.01
CA ILE A 407 -32.95 19.55 6.71
C ILE A 407 -32.99 18.99 8.13
N SER A 408 -31.83 18.53 8.64
CA SER A 408 -31.70 18.11 10.03
C SER A 408 -32.04 19.23 11.02
N LYS A 409 -32.83 18.92 12.04
CA LYS A 409 -33.09 19.81 13.16
C LYS A 409 -31.95 19.88 14.17
N LEU A 410 -31.00 18.99 14.06
CA LEU A 410 -29.85 18.87 14.95
C LEU A 410 -28.66 19.57 14.33
N GLU A 411 -28.14 20.57 15.01
CA GLU A 411 -26.96 21.30 14.60
C GLU A 411 -25.68 20.47 14.82
N LYS A 412 -24.70 20.63 13.93
CA LYS A 412 -23.40 19.94 14.03
C LYS A 412 -23.57 18.46 14.38
N LEU A 413 -24.35 17.76 13.55
CA LEU A 413 -24.73 16.37 13.73
C LEU A 413 -23.68 15.45 13.08
N ILE A 414 -23.26 14.44 13.83
CA ILE A 414 -22.57 13.26 13.29
C ILE A 414 -23.48 12.03 13.37
N VAL A 415 -23.39 11.17 12.37
CA VAL A 415 -24.19 9.95 12.29
C VAL A 415 -23.28 8.74 12.10
N VAL A 416 -23.51 7.71 12.91
CA VAL A 416 -22.75 6.45 12.85
C VAL A 416 -23.73 5.28 13.00
N GLY A 417 -23.60 4.24 12.17
CA GLY A 417 -24.42 3.04 12.31
C GLY A 417 -24.50 2.21 11.02
N GLU A 418 -24.61 0.89 11.17
CA GLU A 418 -24.91 -0.02 10.08
C GLU A 418 -26.41 -0.18 9.91
N VAL A 419 -26.88 -0.19 8.65
CA VAL A 419 -28.30 -0.41 8.31
C VAL A 419 -28.49 -1.85 7.82
N GLY A 420 -29.29 -2.63 8.58
CA GLY A 420 -29.68 -3.97 8.16
C GLY A 420 -30.85 -3.96 7.18
N LEU A 421 -31.02 -5.05 6.41
CA LEU A 421 -32.06 -5.17 5.38
C LEU A 421 -33.50 -5.13 5.93
N THR A 422 -33.70 -5.39 7.21
CA THR A 422 -35.01 -5.27 7.85
C THR A 422 -35.29 -3.86 8.37
N GLY A 423 -34.32 -2.92 8.22
CA GLY A 423 -34.41 -1.52 8.66
C GLY A 423 -33.96 -1.32 10.12
N GLU A 424 -33.38 -2.35 10.74
CA GLU A 424 -32.72 -2.25 12.04
C GLU A 424 -31.38 -1.52 11.94
N ILE A 425 -31.01 -0.82 13.02
CA ILE A 425 -29.68 -0.21 13.15
C ILE A 425 -28.81 -1.12 14.02
N ARG A 426 -27.71 -1.57 13.45
CA ARG A 426 -26.76 -2.47 14.08
C ARG A 426 -25.58 -1.73 14.71
N PRO A 427 -25.05 -2.27 15.83
CA PRO A 427 -23.90 -1.67 16.49
C PRO A 427 -22.66 -1.72 15.60
N VAL A 428 -21.81 -0.71 15.76
CA VAL A 428 -20.53 -0.60 15.04
C VAL A 428 -19.36 -0.66 16.01
N SER A 429 -18.23 -1.14 15.52
CA SER A 429 -16.99 -1.20 16.28
C SER A 429 -16.34 0.19 16.40
N ASN A 430 -15.59 0.42 17.48
CA ASN A 430 -14.84 1.67 17.72
C ASN A 430 -15.72 2.95 17.66
N CYS A 431 -17.00 2.84 17.95
CA CYS A 431 -17.91 3.98 17.98
C CYS A 431 -17.41 5.07 18.95
N ASP A 432 -16.85 4.69 20.08
CA ASP A 432 -16.23 5.56 21.08
C ASP A 432 -15.11 6.43 20.49
N ARG A 433 -14.24 5.85 19.67
CA ARG A 433 -13.15 6.59 19.00
C ARG A 433 -13.69 7.60 17.99
N ILE A 434 -14.71 7.22 17.23
CA ILE A 434 -15.34 8.10 16.25
C ILE A 434 -16.02 9.29 16.97
N ILE A 435 -16.74 9.03 18.06
CA ILE A 435 -17.41 10.07 18.82
C ILE A 435 -16.41 11.00 19.53
N ASN A 436 -15.32 10.46 20.07
CA ASN A 436 -14.24 11.27 20.63
C ASN A 436 -13.60 12.19 19.57
N GLU A 437 -13.46 11.73 18.33
CA GLU A 437 -12.97 12.57 17.25
C GLU A 437 -13.97 13.67 16.88
N ALA A 438 -15.26 13.33 16.81
CA ALA A 438 -16.31 14.31 16.57
C ALA A 438 -16.38 15.37 17.69
N GLU A 439 -16.15 14.98 18.94
CA GLU A 439 -16.06 15.91 20.06
C GLU A 439 -14.91 16.92 19.88
N LYS A 440 -13.72 16.46 19.48
CA LYS A 440 -12.58 17.35 19.17
C LYS A 440 -12.88 18.31 18.02
N MET A 441 -13.64 17.87 17.02
CA MET A 441 -14.06 18.68 15.87
C MET A 441 -15.21 19.64 16.19
N GLY A 442 -15.73 19.64 17.44
CA GLY A 442 -16.75 20.56 17.89
C GLY A 442 -18.16 20.22 17.43
N PHE A 443 -18.44 18.94 17.16
CA PHE A 443 -19.82 18.46 16.97
C PHE A 443 -20.61 18.57 18.27
N MET A 444 -21.94 18.66 18.14
CA MET A 444 -22.84 18.85 19.28
C MET A 444 -23.76 17.64 19.50
N HIS A 445 -24.18 16.98 18.42
CA HIS A 445 -25.11 15.87 18.45
C HIS A 445 -24.51 14.64 17.74
N ALA A 446 -24.79 13.45 18.28
CA ALA A 446 -24.42 12.20 17.66
C ALA A 446 -25.59 11.23 17.62
N VAL A 447 -25.95 10.74 16.43
CA VAL A 447 -26.93 9.65 16.28
C VAL A 447 -26.16 8.36 16.08
N VAL A 448 -26.37 7.41 16.98
CA VAL A 448 -25.64 6.16 17.08
C VAL A 448 -26.57 4.97 17.31
N PRO A 449 -26.15 3.73 17.02
CA PRO A 449 -26.91 2.55 17.39
C PRO A 449 -27.15 2.51 18.92
N TYR A 450 -28.36 2.20 19.35
CA TYR A 450 -28.71 2.14 20.76
C TYR A 450 -27.77 1.26 21.60
N ARG A 451 -27.31 0.14 21.02
CA ARG A 451 -26.37 -0.79 21.67
C ARG A 451 -24.96 -0.24 21.87
N ASN A 452 -24.61 0.88 21.24
CA ASN A 452 -23.31 1.53 21.43
C ASN A 452 -23.31 2.57 22.57
N ILE A 453 -24.48 2.98 23.09
CA ILE A 453 -24.62 4.06 24.09
C ILE A 453 -23.81 3.80 25.37
N ASP A 454 -23.78 2.56 25.85
CA ASP A 454 -23.09 2.24 27.10
C ASP A 454 -21.59 2.59 27.10
N LYS A 455 -20.98 2.61 25.91
CA LYS A 455 -19.56 2.97 25.72
C LYS A 455 -19.33 4.47 25.54
N LEU A 456 -20.40 5.28 25.52
CA LEU A 456 -20.35 6.71 25.20
C LEU A 456 -20.82 7.61 26.37
N LYS A 457 -20.89 7.06 27.59
CA LYS A 457 -21.39 7.77 28.78
C LYS A 457 -20.59 9.00 29.17
N ASP A 458 -19.30 9.02 28.83
CA ASP A 458 -18.40 10.12 29.16
C ASP A 458 -18.29 11.19 28.04
N SER A 459 -19.03 11.02 26.95
CA SER A 459 -19.02 11.97 25.83
C SER A 459 -19.76 13.26 26.18
N LYS A 460 -19.20 14.40 25.74
CA LYS A 460 -19.82 15.72 25.86
C LYS A 460 -20.88 15.98 24.79
N LEU A 461 -20.93 15.14 23.73
CA LEU A 461 -21.96 15.24 22.71
C LEU A 461 -23.31 14.78 23.25
N LYS A 462 -24.40 15.37 22.79
CA LYS A 462 -25.72 14.84 23.01
C LYS A 462 -25.93 13.57 22.20
N ILE A 463 -25.81 12.41 22.88
CA ILE A 463 -25.94 11.10 22.26
C ILE A 463 -27.41 10.73 22.08
N ILE A 464 -27.79 10.36 20.86
CA ILE A 464 -29.14 9.93 20.47
C ILE A 464 -29.05 8.49 19.95
N GLY A 465 -29.45 7.54 20.79
CA GLY A 465 -29.47 6.12 20.40
C GLY A 465 -30.72 5.78 19.60
N VAL A 466 -30.54 4.95 18.57
CA VAL A 466 -31.60 4.50 17.67
C VAL A 466 -31.52 3.00 17.41
N ASN A 467 -32.69 2.34 17.29
CA ASN A 467 -32.81 0.92 16.98
C ASN A 467 -33.23 0.67 15.54
N THR A 468 -33.90 1.63 14.92
CA THR A 468 -34.42 1.48 13.55
C THR A 468 -34.20 2.74 12.73
N LEU A 469 -34.13 2.58 11.40
CA LEU A 469 -34.02 3.69 10.46
C LEU A 469 -35.20 4.66 10.57
N LYS A 470 -36.41 4.13 10.81
CA LYS A 470 -37.61 4.94 11.02
C LYS A 470 -37.51 5.83 12.26
N GLU A 471 -36.99 5.29 13.36
CA GLU A 471 -36.73 6.04 14.59
C GLU A 471 -35.67 7.14 14.35
N ALA A 472 -34.57 6.82 13.66
CA ALA A 472 -33.53 7.79 13.33
C ALA A 472 -34.10 8.99 12.54
N ILE A 473 -34.88 8.71 11.48
CA ILE A 473 -35.54 9.74 10.68
C ILE A 473 -36.42 10.64 11.54
N GLY A 474 -37.24 10.05 12.40
CA GLY A 474 -38.16 10.83 13.26
C GLY A 474 -37.48 11.70 14.33
N LYS A 475 -36.24 11.33 14.74
CA LYS A 475 -35.46 12.11 15.73
C LYS A 475 -34.61 13.22 15.08
N ILE A 476 -34.33 13.12 13.79
CA ILE A 476 -33.43 14.04 13.08
C ILE A 476 -34.24 15.08 12.27
N PHE A 477 -35.27 14.64 11.60
CA PHE A 477 -36.13 15.44 10.71
C PHE A 477 -37.53 15.64 11.29
#